data_db3848370005a087569f65a950e9ed28
#
_entry.id   db3848370005a087569f65a950e9ed28
#
_cell.length_a   1.000
_cell.length_b   1.000
_cell.length_c   1.000
_cell.angle_alpha   90.00
_cell.angle_beta   90.00
_cell.angle_gamma   90.00
#
_symmetry.space_group_name_H-M   'P 1'
#
loop_
_entity.id
_entity.type
_entity.pdbx_description
1 polymer ?
#
loop_
_entity_poly.entity_id
_entity_poly.type
_entity_poly.pdbx_seq_one_letter_code
_entity_poly.pdbx_strand_id
1 'polypeptide(L)'
;GIKHPIKLEYYKQINEDVIKSFEKTKYGIEIVKTEYRPDCTKVENKSIKYVTNDEIEANEILNIFKENQVTPINSEEVIMDLFRKKF
;
A
#
# COMPACT_ATOMS: atom_id res chain seq x y z
N GLY A 1 6.54 18.85 20.36
CA GLY A 1 5.49 17.92 20.64
C GLY A 1 6.00 16.51 20.86
N ILE A 2 5.21 15.73 21.58
CA ILE A 2 5.55 14.33 21.85
C ILE A 2 5.34 13.52 20.58
N LYS A 3 6.42 12.88 20.09
CA LYS A 3 6.32 11.97 18.95
C LYS A 3 6.04 10.57 19.48
N HIS A 4 4.99 9.96 18.97
CA HIS A 4 4.67 8.57 19.28
C HIS A 4 5.36 7.63 18.29
N PRO A 5 5.87 6.47 18.74
CA PRO A 5 6.43 5.50 17.81
C PRO A 5 5.39 5.05 16.80
N ILE A 6 5.81 4.92 15.55
CA ILE A 6 4.97 4.51 14.44
C ILE A 6 5.60 3.29 13.76
N LYS A 7 4.78 2.30 13.45
CA LYS A 7 5.18 1.14 12.65
C LYS A 7 4.40 1.16 11.34
N LEU A 8 5.11 1.07 10.22
CA LEU A 8 4.50 0.96 8.90
C LEU A 8 4.77 -0.43 8.33
N GLU A 9 3.71 -1.10 7.86
CA GLU A 9 3.79 -2.42 7.28
C GLU A 9 3.15 -2.40 5.90
N TYR A 10 3.77 -3.12 4.96
CA TYR A 10 3.33 -3.15 3.56
C TYR A 10 3.16 -4.60 3.12
N TYR A 11 1.98 -4.92 2.59
CA TYR A 11 1.64 -6.28 2.20
C TYR A 11 1.19 -6.34 0.74
N LYS A 12 1.64 -7.36 0.05
CA LYS A 12 1.13 -7.68 -1.28
C LYS A 12 -0.14 -8.51 -1.12
N GLN A 13 -1.24 -8.06 -1.72
CA GLN A 13 -2.49 -8.82 -1.75
C GLN A 13 -2.58 -9.60 -3.05
N ILE A 14 -3.03 -10.85 -2.96
CA ILE A 14 -3.26 -11.68 -4.13
C ILE A 14 -4.77 -11.89 -4.25
N ASN A 15 -5.32 -11.46 -5.38
CA ASN A 15 -6.75 -11.56 -5.66
C ASN A 15 -7.01 -12.85 -6.44
N GLU A 16 -7.51 -13.87 -5.75
CA GLU A 16 -7.72 -15.19 -6.35
C GLU A 16 -8.96 -15.26 -7.24
N ASP A 17 -9.94 -14.40 -7.00
CA ASP A 17 -11.22 -14.40 -7.69
C ASP A 17 -11.23 -13.57 -8.98
N VAL A 18 -10.04 -13.24 -9.51
CA VAL A 18 -9.97 -12.39 -10.69
C VAL A 18 -10.32 -13.18 -11.94
N ILE A 19 -11.55 -13.02 -12.38
CA ILE A 19 -11.96 -13.36 -13.74
C ILE A 19 -11.33 -12.27 -14.62
N LYS A 20 -10.68 -12.67 -15.70
CA LYS A 20 -10.00 -11.74 -16.61
C LYS A 20 -10.86 -10.54 -16.97
N SER A 21 -10.63 -9.43 -16.29
CA SER A 21 -11.32 -8.16 -16.49
C SER A 21 -10.26 -7.07 -16.51
N PHE A 22 -10.46 -6.07 -17.37
CA PHE A 22 -9.54 -4.94 -17.46
C PHE A 22 -9.50 -4.10 -16.19
N GLU A 23 -10.53 -4.18 -15.37
CA GLU A 23 -10.67 -3.37 -14.16
C GLU A 23 -10.14 -4.07 -12.91
N LYS A 24 -9.99 -5.39 -12.95
CA LYS A 24 -9.57 -6.18 -11.78
C LYS A 24 -8.23 -6.82 -12.05
N THR A 25 -7.24 -6.46 -11.26
CA THR A 25 -5.90 -7.02 -11.38
C THR A 25 -5.66 -8.10 -10.33
N LYS A 26 -4.64 -8.94 -10.56
CA LYS A 26 -4.29 -10.04 -9.66
C LYS A 26 -3.68 -9.56 -8.36
N TYR A 27 -2.94 -8.46 -8.38
CA TYR A 27 -2.19 -7.98 -7.21
C TYR A 27 -2.67 -6.63 -6.74
N GLY A 28 -2.78 -6.50 -5.42
CA GLY A 28 -3.05 -5.25 -4.74
C GLY A 28 -2.02 -5.00 -3.66
N ILE A 29 -2.17 -3.92 -2.93
CA ILE A 29 -1.25 -3.53 -1.85
C ILE A 29 -2.07 -3.08 -0.66
N GLU A 30 -1.65 -3.52 0.53
CA GLU A 30 -2.21 -3.05 1.78
C GLU A 30 -1.12 -2.35 2.60
N ILE A 31 -1.46 -1.21 3.17
CA ILE A 31 -0.59 -0.45 4.07
C ILE A 31 -1.25 -0.40 5.44
N VAL A 32 -0.50 -0.79 6.48
CA VAL A 32 -0.95 -0.72 7.86
C VAL A 32 -0.03 0.21 8.64
N LYS A 33 -0.62 1.21 9.27
CA LYS A 33 0.10 2.15 10.13
C LYS A 33 -0.36 1.93 11.56
N THR A 34 0.57 1.59 12.44
CA THR A 34 0.31 1.44 13.87
C THR A 34 1.02 2.55 14.63
N GLU A 35 0.26 3.31 15.41
CA GLU A 35 0.79 4.37 16.27
C GLU A 35 0.64 3.94 17.71
N TYR A 36 1.77 3.86 18.42
CA TYR A 36 1.79 3.47 19.83
C TYR A 36 1.74 4.70 20.72
N ARG A 37 0.61 4.91 21.39
CA ARG A 37 0.40 6.01 22.32
C ARG A 37 0.42 5.47 23.75
N PRO A 38 0.69 6.33 24.77
CA PRO A 38 0.76 5.85 26.16
C PRO A 38 -0.52 5.17 26.66
N ASP A 39 -1.68 5.61 26.20
CA ASP A 39 -2.97 5.14 26.68
C ASP A 39 -3.69 4.22 25.69
N CYS A 40 -3.24 4.15 24.44
CA CYS A 40 -3.90 3.34 23.42
C CYS A 40 -3.00 3.11 22.21
N THR A 41 -3.36 2.12 21.41
CA THR A 41 -2.72 1.87 20.13
C THR A 41 -3.71 2.22 19.02
N LYS A 42 -3.31 3.10 18.11
CA LYS A 42 -4.14 3.50 16.98
C LYS A 42 -3.66 2.80 15.72
N VAL A 43 -4.57 2.11 15.03
CA VAL A 43 -4.27 1.40 13.79
C VAL A 43 -5.07 2.02 12.64
N GLU A 44 -4.37 2.36 11.55
CA GLU A 44 -4.99 2.81 10.32
C GLU A 44 -4.53 1.87 9.20
N ASN A 45 -5.44 1.51 8.30
CA ASN A 45 -5.06 0.71 7.16
C ASN A 45 -5.72 1.23 5.88
N LYS A 46 -5.08 0.91 4.76
CA LYS A 46 -5.60 1.20 3.43
C LYS A 46 -5.29 0.02 2.53
N SER A 47 -6.30 -0.48 1.88
CA SER A 47 -6.16 -1.55 0.89
C SER A 47 -6.43 -0.97 -0.50
N ILE A 48 -5.47 -1.11 -1.40
CA ILE A 48 -5.66 -0.79 -2.81
C ILE A 48 -5.72 -2.12 -3.53
N LYS A 49 -6.94 -2.59 -3.75
CA LYS A 49 -7.17 -3.98 -4.15
C LYS A 49 -6.65 -4.31 -5.55
N TYR A 50 -6.76 -3.38 -6.48
CA TYR A 50 -6.38 -3.64 -7.86
C TYR A 50 -5.29 -2.69 -8.31
N VAL A 51 -4.06 -3.19 -8.40
CA VAL A 51 -2.90 -2.38 -8.76
C VAL A 51 -2.26 -2.85 -10.06
N THR A 52 -1.93 -4.13 -10.16
CA THR A 52 -1.23 -4.66 -11.33
C THR A 52 -1.45 -6.16 -11.47
N ASN A 53 -1.26 -6.67 -12.69
CA ASN A 53 -1.24 -8.11 -12.97
C ASN A 53 0.18 -8.69 -12.92
N ASP A 54 1.18 -7.84 -12.80
CA ASP A 54 2.60 -8.23 -12.83
C ASP A 54 3.14 -8.29 -11.40
N GLU A 55 3.55 -9.49 -10.96
CA GLU A 55 4.11 -9.68 -9.62
C GLU A 55 5.40 -8.90 -9.40
N ILE A 56 6.24 -8.83 -10.43
CA ILE A 56 7.50 -8.06 -10.34
C ILE A 56 7.19 -6.59 -10.11
N GLU A 57 6.23 -6.04 -10.83
CA GLU A 57 5.80 -4.66 -10.65
C GLU A 57 5.21 -4.43 -9.25
N ALA A 58 4.41 -5.37 -8.75
CA ALA A 58 3.87 -5.29 -7.39
C ALA A 58 4.98 -5.22 -6.34
N ASN A 59 6.02 -6.06 -6.51
CA ASN A 59 7.16 -6.07 -5.60
C ASN A 59 7.96 -4.77 -5.67
N GLU A 60 8.13 -4.21 -6.86
CA GLU A 60 8.79 -2.92 -7.05
C GLU A 60 8.04 -1.79 -6.34
N ILE A 61 6.71 -1.77 -6.48
CA ILE A 61 5.87 -0.77 -5.82
C ILE A 61 5.98 -0.90 -4.30
N LEU A 62 5.96 -2.13 -3.77
CA LEU A 62 6.15 -2.36 -2.33
C LEU A 62 7.49 -1.80 -1.85
N ASN A 63 8.56 -2.01 -2.61
CA ASN A 63 9.88 -1.49 -2.25
C ASN A 63 9.90 0.04 -2.25
N ILE A 64 9.26 0.67 -3.23
CA ILE A 64 9.14 2.13 -3.30
C ILE A 64 8.37 2.65 -2.08
N PHE A 65 7.29 1.97 -1.70
CA PHE A 65 6.50 2.33 -0.53
C PHE A 65 7.33 2.26 0.75
N LYS A 66 8.13 1.20 0.92
CA LYS A 66 9.01 1.03 2.07
C LYS A 66 10.09 2.12 2.13
N GLU A 67 10.74 2.38 1.01
CA GLU A 67 11.80 3.38 0.93
C GLU A 67 11.31 4.79 1.23
N ASN A 68 10.09 5.11 0.82
CA ASN A 68 9.51 6.44 1.00
C ASN A 68 8.59 6.53 2.22
N GLN A 69 8.46 5.48 3.00
CA GLN A 69 7.60 5.44 4.20
C GLN A 69 6.18 5.93 3.91
N VAL A 70 5.59 5.41 2.84
CA VAL A 70 4.26 5.79 2.39
C VAL A 70 3.21 5.44 3.45
N THR A 71 2.35 6.39 3.78
CA THR A 71 1.29 6.20 4.78
C THR A 71 -0.03 5.80 4.09
N PRO A 72 -0.99 5.23 4.84
CA PRO A 72 -2.30 4.91 4.27
C PRO A 72 -2.98 6.09 3.57
N ILE A 73 -2.86 7.28 4.15
CA ILE A 73 -3.53 8.48 3.63
C ILE A 73 -3.03 8.86 2.24
N ASN A 74 -1.72 8.78 2.00
CA ASN A 74 -1.15 9.21 0.72
C ASN A 74 -0.84 8.07 -0.25
N SER A 75 -1.20 6.84 0.08
CA SER A 75 -0.88 5.66 -0.72
C SER A 75 -1.46 5.70 -2.14
N GLU A 76 -2.72 6.11 -2.30
CA GLU A 76 -3.36 6.19 -3.61
C GLU A 76 -2.67 7.23 -4.49
N GLU A 77 -2.35 8.38 -3.93
CA GLU A 77 -1.65 9.45 -4.64
C GLU A 77 -0.29 9.00 -5.15
N VAL A 78 0.46 8.27 -4.32
CA VAL A 78 1.76 7.73 -4.71
C VAL A 78 1.63 6.75 -5.87
N ILE A 79 0.64 5.85 -5.81
CA ILE A 79 0.39 4.90 -6.89
C ILE A 79 0.03 5.64 -8.19
N MET A 80 -0.85 6.62 -8.12
CA MET A 80 -1.22 7.41 -9.28
C MET A 80 -0.01 8.10 -9.92
N ASP A 81 0.88 8.66 -9.09
CA ASP A 81 2.10 9.29 -9.58
C ASP A 81 3.04 8.31 -10.26
N LEU A 82 3.18 7.11 -9.69
CA LEU A 82 4.02 6.06 -10.28
C LEU A 82 3.51 5.65 -11.66
N PHE A 83 2.20 5.48 -11.82
CA PHE A 83 1.62 5.12 -13.10
C PHE A 83 1.70 6.24 -14.13
N ARG A 84 1.57 7.49 -13.71
CA ARG A 84 1.76 8.64 -14.60
C ARG A 84 3.16 8.69 -15.19
N LYS A 85 4.18 8.38 -14.40
CA LYS A 85 5.57 8.40 -14.83
C LYS A 85 5.88 7.30 -15.85
N LYS A 86 5.11 6.22 -15.85
CA LYS A 86 5.28 5.10 -16.79
C LYS A 86 4.63 5.37 -18.15
N PHE A 87 3.68 6.24 -18.19
CA PHE A 87 2.88 6.56 -19.36
C PHE A 87 2.98 8.05 -19.67
#